data_27b518f3a180c1d1934003ebd791fe54
#
_entry.id   27b518f3a180c1d1934003ebd791fe54
#
_cell.length_a   1.000
_cell.length_b   1.000
_cell.length_c   1.000
_cell.angle_alpha   90.00
_cell.angle_beta   90.00
_cell.angle_gamma   90.00
#
_symmetry.space_group_name_H-M   'P 1'
#
loop_
_entity.id
_entity.type
_entity.pdbx_description
1 polymer ?
#
loop_
_entity_poly.entity_id
_entity_poly.type
_entity_poly.pdbx_seq_one_letter_code
_entity_poly.pdbx_strand_id
1 'polypeptide(L)'
;MATTTKVWRNPSYLQSSTGIFLFFCSWGIWWSFFQRWLNSMGLNGAKVGTIYSINSLATLILMFGYGLIQDNLGLKRRLVLVISAIAALVGPFVQFVYAPLMRTNMMAAALVGSVVLSAGFMAGCSLIEPVTERYSRRFNLEYGQSRAWGSFGYAIVALVAGFVFNINPMINFWLGSAFGVGMLIVYLTWYPAEQREALKEAADPNAAPTNPTIKDMLGVLKMPTLWVLIVFMLLTNTFYTVFDQQMFPTYYASLFPNEATGNAVYGTLNSVQVFCESAMMGVVPIIMRKVGVRNALLLGSTVMFLRIGLCGIFHDPVSISIVKMFHAIEVPLFCLPAFRYFTLHFNPKLSATLYMVGFQIASQIGQVVFSTPLGMLHDRMGDRTTFLTISAIVLAATVYGFFVIKRDDEQVDGDPFIRDSKKLPSLATDEAILSADSEDM
;
A
#
# COMPACT_ATOMS: atom_id res chain seq x y z
N MET A 1 23.70 0.71 -20.64
CA MET A 1 23.78 1.96 -19.87
C MET A 1 23.54 3.19 -20.75
N ALA A 2 22.44 3.25 -21.47
CA ALA A 2 22.09 4.41 -22.28
C ALA A 2 20.85 5.09 -21.67
N THR A 3 21.01 6.39 -21.37
CA THR A 3 19.94 7.39 -21.24
C THR A 3 19.37 7.73 -19.87
N THR A 4 20.10 7.66 -18.76
CA THR A 4 19.67 8.31 -17.51
C THR A 4 19.49 9.82 -17.65
N THR A 5 20.24 10.49 -18.49
CA THR A 5 20.14 11.95 -18.71
C THR A 5 18.90 12.39 -19.49
N LYS A 6 18.23 11.52 -20.23
CA LYS A 6 17.01 11.84 -20.99
C LYS A 6 15.73 11.79 -20.13
N VAL A 7 15.65 10.93 -19.14
CA VAL A 7 14.44 10.72 -18.31
C VAL A 7 14.07 11.99 -17.54
N TRP A 8 15.04 12.64 -16.90
CA TRP A 8 14.85 13.86 -16.11
C TRP A 8 14.43 15.10 -16.92
N ARG A 9 14.43 15.02 -18.25
CA ARG A 9 13.97 16.07 -19.15
C ARG A 9 12.61 15.76 -19.79
N ASN A 10 12.08 14.57 -19.57
CA ASN A 10 10.77 14.18 -20.13
C ASN A 10 9.65 14.85 -19.33
N PRO A 11 8.79 15.71 -19.96
CA PRO A 11 7.72 16.41 -19.26
C PRO A 11 6.68 15.47 -18.64
N SER A 12 6.40 14.32 -19.26
CA SER A 12 5.47 13.32 -18.76
C SER A 12 6.01 12.63 -17.50
N TYR A 13 7.31 12.35 -17.45
CA TYR A 13 7.99 11.84 -16.27
C TYR A 13 7.90 12.86 -15.12
N LEU A 14 8.28 14.10 -15.37
CA LEU A 14 8.27 15.15 -14.35
C LEU A 14 6.87 15.39 -13.78
N GLN A 15 5.85 15.44 -14.64
CA GLN A 15 4.47 15.61 -14.18
C GLN A 15 4.01 14.41 -13.33
N SER A 16 4.22 13.18 -13.80
CA SER A 16 3.81 11.97 -13.07
C SER A 16 4.53 11.86 -11.73
N SER A 17 5.85 12.12 -11.71
CA SER A 17 6.67 12.09 -10.49
C SER A 17 6.27 13.17 -9.50
N THR A 18 5.98 14.39 -9.96
CA THR A 18 5.46 15.47 -9.11
C THR A 18 4.08 15.15 -8.58
N GLY A 19 3.21 14.60 -9.41
CA GLY A 19 1.86 14.21 -9.01
C GLY A 19 1.86 13.14 -7.92
N ILE A 20 2.65 12.07 -8.08
CA ILE A 20 2.75 10.98 -7.10
C ILE A 20 3.45 11.45 -5.81
N PHE A 21 4.46 12.30 -5.92
CA PHE A 21 5.11 12.95 -4.78
C PHE A 21 4.10 13.75 -3.94
N LEU A 22 3.36 14.66 -4.57
CA LEU A 22 2.36 15.49 -3.89
C LEU A 22 1.21 14.68 -3.30
N PHE A 23 0.80 13.61 -3.98
CA PHE A 23 -0.21 12.68 -3.46
C PHE A 23 0.23 12.02 -2.16
N PHE A 24 1.45 11.46 -2.14
CA PHE A 24 1.96 10.80 -0.94
C PHE A 24 2.34 11.80 0.17
N CYS A 25 2.74 13.02 -0.16
CA CYS A 25 2.85 14.10 0.82
C CYS A 25 1.49 14.44 1.43
N SER A 26 0.46 14.63 0.61
CA SER A 26 -0.90 14.93 1.06
C SER A 26 -1.48 13.85 1.96
N TRP A 27 -1.21 12.58 1.65
CA TRP A 27 -1.69 11.45 2.44
C TRP A 27 -0.83 11.21 3.69
N GLY A 28 0.49 11.11 3.54
CA GLY A 28 1.42 10.70 4.59
C GLY A 28 1.45 11.64 5.79
N ILE A 29 1.26 12.96 5.57
CA ILE A 29 1.37 13.97 6.64
C ILE A 29 0.31 13.76 7.74
N TRP A 30 -0.88 13.32 7.41
CA TRP A 30 -1.95 13.08 8.39
C TRP A 30 -2.17 11.59 8.67
N TRP A 31 -1.97 10.71 7.69
CA TRP A 31 -2.21 9.27 7.84
C TRP A 31 -1.30 8.63 8.90
N SER A 32 -0.04 9.03 8.93
CA SER A 32 0.92 8.54 9.94
C SER A 32 0.48 8.80 11.39
N PHE A 33 -0.38 9.79 11.60
CA PHE A 33 -0.91 10.18 12.91
C PHE A 33 -2.43 10.04 13.02
N PHE A 34 -3.09 9.44 12.04
CA PHE A 34 -4.54 9.32 12.01
C PHE A 34 -5.08 8.56 13.23
N GLN A 35 -4.47 7.44 13.58
CA GLN A 35 -4.83 6.66 14.77
C GLN A 35 -4.65 7.48 16.06
N ARG A 36 -3.54 8.23 16.17
CA ARG A 36 -3.28 9.12 17.29
C ARG A 36 -4.34 10.23 17.39
N TRP A 37 -4.73 10.79 16.26
CA TRP A 37 -5.79 11.78 16.21
C TRP A 37 -7.13 11.19 16.66
N LEU A 38 -7.51 10.00 16.22
CA LEU A 38 -8.74 9.32 16.68
C LEU A 38 -8.71 9.10 18.18
N ASN A 39 -7.59 8.68 18.75
CA ASN A 39 -7.46 8.52 20.21
C ASN A 39 -7.57 9.86 20.95
N SER A 40 -7.02 10.96 20.40
CA SER A 40 -7.16 12.30 20.97
C SER A 40 -8.63 12.81 20.99
N MET A 41 -9.49 12.21 20.15
CA MET A 41 -10.94 12.44 20.16
C MET A 41 -11.67 11.58 21.21
N GLY A 42 -10.94 10.81 22.03
CA GLY A 42 -11.52 9.96 23.09
C GLY A 42 -12.00 8.58 22.61
N LEU A 43 -11.55 8.13 21.44
CA LEU A 43 -11.91 6.81 20.91
C LEU A 43 -10.96 5.74 21.47
N ASN A 44 -11.53 4.64 21.96
CA ASN A 44 -10.80 3.45 22.38
C ASN A 44 -10.47 2.54 21.19
N GLY A 45 -9.70 1.47 21.43
CA GLY A 45 -9.23 0.56 20.40
C GLY A 45 -10.36 -0.07 19.57
N ALA A 46 -11.47 -0.47 20.22
CA ALA A 46 -12.63 -1.03 19.52
C ALA A 46 -13.26 -0.02 18.55
N LYS A 47 -13.42 1.24 18.95
CA LYS A 47 -13.98 2.31 18.10
C LYS A 47 -13.01 2.67 16.96
N VAL A 48 -11.73 2.76 17.25
CA VAL A 48 -10.69 2.95 16.22
C VAL A 48 -10.74 1.80 15.21
N GLY A 49 -10.74 0.56 15.67
CA GLY A 49 -10.88 -0.63 14.82
C GLY A 49 -12.15 -0.60 13.96
N THR A 50 -13.28 -0.14 14.51
CA THR A 50 -14.53 0.02 13.74
C THR A 50 -14.40 1.05 12.62
N ILE A 51 -13.73 2.18 12.85
CA ILE A 51 -13.47 3.19 11.82
C ILE A 51 -12.59 2.60 10.72
N TYR A 52 -11.53 1.88 11.07
CA TYR A 52 -10.66 1.23 10.08
C TYR A 52 -11.39 0.10 9.31
N SER A 53 -12.27 -0.67 9.97
CA SER A 53 -13.14 -1.65 9.29
C SER A 53 -14.02 -1.00 8.24
N ILE A 54 -14.69 0.11 8.58
CA ILE A 54 -15.56 0.84 7.65
C ILE A 54 -14.74 1.51 6.54
N ASN A 55 -13.56 2.07 6.86
CA ASN A 55 -12.62 2.59 5.86
C ASN A 55 -12.23 1.51 4.85
N SER A 56 -11.90 0.30 5.32
CA SER A 56 -11.51 -0.81 4.45
C SER A 56 -12.68 -1.29 3.59
N LEU A 57 -13.90 -1.32 4.13
CA LEU A 57 -15.10 -1.65 3.35
C LEU A 57 -15.38 -0.60 2.26
N ALA A 58 -15.31 0.68 2.61
CA ALA A 58 -15.46 1.77 1.64
C ALA A 58 -14.36 1.72 0.57
N THR A 59 -13.11 1.46 0.98
CA THR A 59 -11.98 1.30 0.06
C THR A 59 -12.23 0.16 -0.92
N LEU A 60 -12.67 -0.99 -0.44
CA LEU A 60 -12.98 -2.16 -1.27
C LEU A 60 -14.02 -1.83 -2.35
N ILE A 61 -15.13 -1.20 -1.96
CA ILE A 61 -16.20 -0.81 -2.90
C ILE A 61 -15.68 0.21 -3.93
N LEU A 62 -14.94 1.21 -3.47
CA LEU A 62 -14.43 2.29 -4.32
C LEU A 62 -13.32 1.82 -5.26
N MET A 63 -12.48 0.87 -4.85
CA MET A 63 -11.46 0.27 -5.74
C MET A 63 -12.10 -0.41 -6.96
N PHE A 64 -13.17 -1.18 -6.75
CA PHE A 64 -13.93 -1.76 -7.87
C PHE A 64 -14.54 -0.67 -8.76
N GLY A 65 -15.18 0.34 -8.16
CA GLY A 65 -15.74 1.47 -8.90
C GLY A 65 -14.70 2.23 -9.72
N TYR A 66 -13.54 2.51 -9.13
CA TYR A 66 -12.44 3.20 -9.81
C TYR A 66 -11.85 2.37 -10.95
N GLY A 67 -11.68 1.06 -10.74
CA GLY A 67 -11.22 0.16 -11.81
C GLY A 67 -12.14 0.21 -13.03
N LEU A 68 -13.45 0.05 -12.82
CA LEU A 68 -14.44 0.09 -13.89
C LEU A 68 -14.48 1.43 -14.64
N ILE A 69 -14.44 2.54 -13.88
CA ILE A 69 -14.47 3.88 -14.47
C ILE A 69 -13.16 4.16 -15.20
N GLN A 70 -12.01 3.79 -14.63
CA GLN A 70 -10.69 4.03 -15.23
C GLN A 70 -10.50 3.23 -16.52
N ASP A 71 -11.01 2.02 -16.59
CA ASP A 71 -10.94 1.20 -17.80
C ASP A 71 -11.71 1.86 -18.96
N ASN A 72 -12.85 2.49 -18.67
CA ASN A 72 -13.60 3.27 -19.65
C ASN A 72 -12.93 4.62 -19.99
N LEU A 73 -12.19 5.20 -19.07
CA LEU A 73 -11.51 6.47 -19.26
C LEU A 73 -10.13 6.34 -19.94
N GLY A 74 -9.51 5.15 -19.88
CA GLY A 74 -8.17 4.89 -20.40
C GLY A 74 -7.12 5.82 -19.80
N LEU A 75 -6.47 6.65 -20.63
CA LEU A 75 -5.47 7.64 -20.20
C LEU A 75 -6.07 8.99 -19.76
N LYS A 76 -7.41 9.13 -19.76
CA LYS A 76 -8.07 10.38 -19.34
C LYS A 76 -7.85 10.59 -17.84
N ARG A 77 -7.41 11.78 -17.48
CA ARG A 77 -7.05 12.15 -16.11
C ARG A 77 -8.22 12.66 -15.24
N ARG A 78 -9.48 12.45 -15.68
CA ARG A 78 -10.65 12.95 -14.95
C ARG A 78 -10.73 12.45 -13.50
N LEU A 79 -10.49 11.15 -13.28
CA LEU A 79 -10.47 10.59 -11.92
C LEU A 79 -9.31 11.13 -11.08
N VAL A 80 -8.14 11.33 -11.67
CA VAL A 80 -6.99 11.92 -10.96
C VAL A 80 -7.31 13.34 -10.50
N LEU A 81 -8.04 14.13 -11.30
CA LEU A 81 -8.51 15.46 -10.90
C LEU A 81 -9.52 15.39 -9.75
N VAL A 82 -10.44 14.42 -9.76
CA VAL A 82 -11.39 14.20 -8.66
C VAL A 82 -10.64 13.86 -7.37
N ILE A 83 -9.69 12.93 -7.42
CA ILE A 83 -8.85 12.57 -6.27
C ILE A 83 -8.06 13.78 -5.77
N SER A 84 -7.46 14.56 -6.68
CA SER A 84 -6.73 15.77 -6.31
C SER A 84 -7.63 16.81 -5.62
N ALA A 85 -8.87 16.96 -6.08
CA ALA A 85 -9.86 17.85 -5.47
C ALA A 85 -10.27 17.36 -4.07
N ILE A 86 -10.48 16.06 -3.88
CA ILE A 86 -10.75 15.49 -2.55
C ILE A 86 -9.55 15.70 -1.62
N ALA A 87 -8.32 15.45 -2.11
CA ALA A 87 -7.10 15.70 -1.34
C ALA A 87 -6.94 17.18 -0.96
N ALA A 88 -7.27 18.11 -1.86
CA ALA A 88 -7.27 19.54 -1.58
C ALA A 88 -8.29 19.95 -0.50
N LEU A 89 -9.35 19.19 -0.32
CA LEU A 89 -10.42 19.47 0.62
C LEU A 89 -10.30 18.69 1.94
N VAL A 90 -9.25 17.87 2.15
CA VAL A 90 -9.16 17.00 3.34
C VAL A 90 -9.13 17.81 4.66
N GLY A 91 -8.40 18.92 4.73
CA GLY A 91 -8.37 19.77 5.92
C GLY A 91 -9.71 20.40 6.25
N PRO A 92 -10.34 21.16 5.32
CA PRO A 92 -11.70 21.67 5.52
C PRO A 92 -12.71 20.58 5.86
N PHE A 93 -12.66 19.44 5.16
CA PHE A 93 -13.54 18.31 5.44
C PHE A 93 -13.37 17.79 6.88
N VAL A 94 -12.13 17.55 7.31
CA VAL A 94 -11.89 17.02 8.66
C VAL A 94 -12.27 18.05 9.71
N GLN A 95 -11.91 19.32 9.53
CA GLN A 95 -12.17 20.35 10.54
C GLN A 95 -13.65 20.70 10.68
N PHE A 96 -14.37 20.84 9.58
CA PHE A 96 -15.74 21.38 9.61
C PHE A 96 -16.83 20.30 9.51
N VAL A 97 -16.49 19.09 9.06
CA VAL A 97 -17.47 18.00 8.90
C VAL A 97 -17.11 16.80 9.77
N TYR A 98 -15.93 16.21 9.57
CA TYR A 98 -15.59 14.91 10.16
C TYR A 98 -15.39 15.00 11.67
N ALA A 99 -14.60 15.94 12.18
CA ALA A 99 -14.34 16.09 13.60
C ALA A 99 -15.58 16.54 14.41
N PRO A 100 -16.41 17.50 13.97
CA PRO A 100 -17.68 17.80 14.64
C PRO A 100 -18.64 16.61 14.64
N LEU A 101 -18.78 15.92 13.50
CA LEU A 101 -19.66 14.76 13.41
C LEU A 101 -19.16 13.61 14.30
N MET A 102 -17.84 13.42 14.42
CA MET A 102 -17.24 12.42 15.31
C MET A 102 -17.61 12.62 16.77
N ARG A 103 -17.75 13.88 17.21
CA ARG A 103 -18.13 14.23 18.59
C ARG A 103 -19.61 14.01 18.86
N THR A 104 -20.47 14.14 17.85
CA THR A 104 -21.93 14.02 17.98
C THR A 104 -22.44 12.62 17.67
N ASN A 105 -21.96 12.00 16.60
CA ASN A 105 -22.34 10.67 16.14
C ASN A 105 -21.18 9.98 15.43
N MET A 106 -20.40 9.19 16.19
CA MET A 106 -19.25 8.46 15.68
C MET A 106 -19.57 7.57 14.47
N MET A 107 -20.72 6.90 14.45
CA MET A 107 -21.07 5.99 13.35
C MET A 107 -21.35 6.75 12.05
N ALA A 108 -22.07 7.85 12.12
CA ALA A 108 -22.31 8.73 10.98
C ALA A 108 -20.98 9.33 10.47
N ALA A 109 -20.11 9.76 11.40
CA ALA A 109 -18.77 10.24 11.04
C ALA A 109 -17.95 9.13 10.36
N ALA A 110 -17.94 7.92 10.91
CA ALA A 110 -17.21 6.79 10.33
C ALA A 110 -17.68 6.50 8.90
N LEU A 111 -19.00 6.50 8.65
CA LEU A 111 -19.53 6.27 7.30
C LEU A 111 -19.15 7.38 6.32
N VAL A 112 -19.40 8.65 6.68
CA VAL A 112 -19.09 9.81 5.81
C VAL A 112 -17.60 9.95 5.62
N GLY A 113 -16.82 9.85 6.71
CA GLY A 113 -15.37 9.95 6.68
C GLY A 113 -14.73 8.84 5.85
N SER A 114 -15.21 7.61 6.00
CA SER A 114 -14.69 6.46 5.25
C SER A 114 -14.89 6.60 3.74
N VAL A 115 -16.04 7.10 3.31
CA VAL A 115 -16.28 7.33 1.87
C VAL A 115 -15.32 8.40 1.33
N VAL A 116 -15.19 9.54 2.01
CA VAL A 116 -14.36 10.65 1.52
C VAL A 116 -12.87 10.30 1.59
N LEU A 117 -12.39 9.79 2.74
CA LEU A 117 -10.97 9.46 2.93
C LEU A 117 -10.54 8.28 2.06
N SER A 118 -11.40 7.26 1.92
CA SER A 118 -11.08 6.14 1.03
C SER A 118 -11.09 6.57 -0.43
N ALA A 119 -12.06 7.37 -0.88
CA ALA A 119 -12.10 7.87 -2.25
C ALA A 119 -10.86 8.71 -2.59
N GLY A 120 -10.46 9.60 -1.69
CA GLY A 120 -9.32 10.49 -1.93
C GLY A 120 -7.96 9.81 -1.81
N PHE A 121 -7.81 8.83 -0.92
CA PHE A 121 -6.48 8.35 -0.52
C PHE A 121 -6.31 6.83 -0.67
N MET A 122 -7.05 5.97 0.05
CA MET A 122 -6.81 4.53 0.01
C MET A 122 -7.15 3.92 -1.36
N ALA A 123 -8.39 4.10 -1.83
CA ALA A 123 -8.78 3.71 -3.18
C ALA A 123 -8.13 4.62 -4.24
N GLY A 124 -7.86 5.89 -3.89
CA GLY A 124 -7.14 6.83 -4.74
C GLY A 124 -5.73 6.35 -5.10
N CYS A 125 -5.02 5.73 -4.16
CA CYS A 125 -3.70 5.12 -4.40
C CYS A 125 -3.80 4.02 -5.47
N SER A 126 -4.79 3.15 -5.37
CA SER A 126 -5.04 2.08 -6.36
C SER A 126 -5.39 2.60 -7.75
N LEU A 127 -5.63 3.88 -7.91
CA LEU A 127 -5.85 4.52 -9.21
C LEU A 127 -4.63 5.27 -9.70
N ILE A 128 -3.97 6.03 -8.83
CA ILE A 128 -2.83 6.89 -9.21
C ILE A 128 -1.61 6.04 -9.61
N GLU A 129 -1.35 4.94 -8.91
CA GLU A 129 -0.23 4.06 -9.22
C GLU A 129 -0.37 3.41 -10.61
N PRO A 130 -1.49 2.76 -10.98
CA PRO A 130 -1.67 2.22 -12.33
C PRO A 130 -1.69 3.29 -13.44
N VAL A 131 -2.22 4.49 -13.17
CA VAL A 131 -2.17 5.58 -14.15
C VAL A 131 -0.72 6.00 -14.41
N THR A 132 0.08 6.15 -13.36
CA THR A 132 1.51 6.46 -13.47
C THR A 132 2.26 5.34 -14.21
N GLU A 133 1.95 4.09 -13.95
CA GLU A 133 2.53 2.94 -14.61
C GLU A 133 2.17 2.89 -16.11
N ARG A 134 0.91 3.15 -16.48
CA ARG A 134 0.47 3.26 -17.89
C ARG A 134 1.24 4.36 -18.65
N TYR A 135 1.46 5.52 -18.02
CA TYR A 135 2.29 6.58 -18.60
C TYR A 135 3.75 6.13 -18.74
N SER A 136 4.29 5.45 -17.72
CA SER A 136 5.66 4.95 -17.75
C SER A 136 5.88 4.00 -18.92
N ARG A 137 5.01 3.01 -19.10
CA ARG A 137 5.06 2.08 -20.26
C ARG A 137 4.93 2.81 -21.60
N ARG A 138 3.97 3.75 -21.70
CA ARG A 138 3.70 4.45 -22.97
C ARG A 138 4.90 5.32 -23.42
N PHE A 139 5.65 5.88 -22.48
CA PHE A 139 6.75 6.80 -22.77
C PHE A 139 8.14 6.20 -22.53
N ASN A 140 8.25 4.86 -22.44
CA ASN A 140 9.50 4.15 -22.13
C ASN A 140 10.22 4.69 -20.89
N LEU A 141 9.47 4.87 -19.82
CA LEU A 141 9.96 5.32 -18.51
C LEU A 141 9.88 4.16 -17.53
N GLU A 142 10.79 4.11 -16.58
CA GLU A 142 10.71 3.13 -15.51
C GLU A 142 9.71 3.59 -14.43
N TYR A 143 8.62 2.85 -14.25
CA TYR A 143 7.62 3.13 -13.22
C TYR A 143 8.23 3.28 -11.82
N GLY A 144 9.19 2.41 -11.48
CA GLY A 144 9.88 2.44 -10.18
C GLY A 144 10.52 3.79 -9.87
N GLN A 145 11.08 4.47 -10.88
CA GLN A 145 11.67 5.80 -10.70
C GLN A 145 10.63 6.87 -10.35
N SER A 146 9.46 6.84 -11.00
CA SER A 146 8.36 7.75 -10.67
C SER A 146 7.75 7.41 -9.30
N ARG A 147 7.59 6.12 -8.98
CA ARG A 147 7.05 5.65 -7.71
C ARG A 147 7.95 5.99 -6.51
N ALA A 148 9.26 5.97 -6.69
CA ALA A 148 10.22 6.34 -5.66
C ALA A 148 10.00 7.76 -5.11
N TRP A 149 9.54 8.70 -5.94
CA TRP A 149 9.18 10.05 -5.50
C TRP A 149 8.02 10.06 -4.51
N GLY A 150 7.08 9.12 -4.63
CA GLY A 150 6.01 8.96 -3.66
C GLY A 150 6.54 8.53 -2.28
N SER A 151 7.42 7.53 -2.21
CA SER A 151 8.06 7.10 -0.97
C SER A 151 8.91 8.21 -0.36
N PHE A 152 9.64 8.95 -1.19
CA PHE A 152 10.44 10.10 -0.75
C PHE A 152 9.55 11.21 -0.15
N GLY A 153 8.43 11.54 -0.82
CA GLY A 153 7.45 12.50 -0.31
C GLY A 153 6.86 12.07 1.03
N TYR A 154 6.44 10.82 1.13
CA TYR A 154 5.91 10.25 2.38
C TYR A 154 6.95 10.36 3.52
N ALA A 155 8.20 9.99 3.27
CA ALA A 155 9.26 10.04 4.27
C ALA A 155 9.52 11.46 4.78
N ILE A 156 9.57 12.47 3.89
CA ILE A 156 9.75 13.87 4.28
C ILE A 156 8.62 14.34 5.18
N VAL A 157 7.37 14.09 4.78
CA VAL A 157 6.23 14.58 5.57
C VAL A 157 6.05 13.82 6.88
N ALA A 158 6.41 12.54 6.93
CA ALA A 158 6.41 11.76 8.17
C ALA A 158 7.36 12.35 9.22
N LEU A 159 8.54 12.84 8.80
CA LEU A 159 9.47 13.55 9.67
C LEU A 159 8.85 14.77 10.33
N VAL A 160 8.11 15.55 9.56
CA VAL A 160 7.48 16.81 10.02
C VAL A 160 6.20 16.54 10.80
N ALA A 161 5.48 15.47 10.46
CA ALA A 161 4.14 15.18 10.96
C ALA A 161 4.06 15.11 12.49
N GLY A 162 5.05 14.51 13.16
CA GLY A 162 5.09 14.38 14.61
C GLY A 162 5.26 15.70 15.34
N PHE A 163 6.11 16.59 14.82
CA PHE A 163 6.31 17.92 15.39
C PHE A 163 5.07 18.80 15.24
N VAL A 164 4.48 18.79 14.05
CA VAL A 164 3.29 19.57 13.72
C VAL A 164 2.06 19.06 14.49
N PHE A 165 1.94 17.74 14.67
CA PHE A 165 0.88 17.12 15.46
C PHE A 165 0.88 17.60 16.91
N ASN A 166 2.06 17.82 17.50
CA ASN A 166 2.21 18.34 18.86
C ASN A 166 1.74 19.77 19.01
N ILE A 167 1.80 20.58 17.94
CA ILE A 167 1.29 21.97 17.96
C ILE A 167 -0.23 21.93 17.88
N ASN A 168 -0.77 21.29 16.86
CA ASN A 168 -2.20 21.08 16.69
C ASN A 168 -2.42 19.96 15.64
N PRO A 169 -3.10 18.86 16.00
CA PRO A 169 -3.37 17.75 15.07
C PRO A 169 -4.07 18.17 13.77
N MET A 170 -4.86 19.27 13.78
CA MET A 170 -5.54 19.78 12.59
C MET A 170 -4.57 20.29 11.53
N ILE A 171 -3.39 20.78 11.93
CA ILE A 171 -2.40 21.32 10.98
C ILE A 171 -1.95 20.22 10.01
N ASN A 172 -1.83 18.96 10.46
CA ASN A 172 -1.49 17.84 9.58
C ASN A 172 -2.49 17.69 8.42
N PHE A 173 -3.79 17.83 8.69
CA PHE A 173 -4.83 17.77 7.65
C PHE A 173 -4.80 18.99 6.73
N TRP A 174 -4.53 20.20 7.27
CA TRP A 174 -4.39 21.41 6.45
C TRP A 174 -3.15 21.38 5.55
N LEU A 175 -2.04 20.86 6.04
CA LEU A 175 -0.86 20.59 5.21
C LEU A 175 -1.16 19.55 4.14
N GLY A 176 -1.92 18.52 4.49
CA GLY A 176 -2.43 17.55 3.52
C GLY A 176 -3.23 18.22 2.40
N SER A 177 -4.13 19.17 2.76
CA SER A 177 -4.84 19.99 1.77
C SER A 177 -3.93 20.84 0.92
N ALA A 178 -2.91 21.48 1.51
CA ALA A 178 -1.97 22.30 0.76
C ALA A 178 -1.23 21.49 -0.33
N PHE A 179 -0.77 20.28 0.01
CA PHE A 179 -0.19 19.36 -0.98
C PHE A 179 -1.24 18.90 -2.00
N GLY A 180 -2.49 18.64 -1.58
CA GLY A 180 -3.60 18.30 -2.47
C GLY A 180 -3.93 19.44 -3.46
N VAL A 181 -3.91 20.69 -3.03
CA VAL A 181 -4.03 21.86 -3.90
C VAL A 181 -2.87 21.92 -4.89
N GLY A 182 -1.63 21.71 -4.44
CA GLY A 182 -0.47 21.62 -5.32
C GLY A 182 -0.64 20.55 -6.39
N MET A 183 -1.12 19.36 -6.01
CA MET A 183 -1.42 18.27 -6.94
C MET A 183 -2.51 18.66 -7.94
N LEU A 184 -3.59 19.28 -7.47
CA LEU A 184 -4.69 19.73 -8.32
C LEU A 184 -4.20 20.78 -9.35
N ILE A 185 -3.39 21.75 -8.92
CA ILE A 185 -2.77 22.74 -9.80
C ILE A 185 -1.91 22.06 -10.87
N VAL A 186 -1.03 21.12 -10.48
CA VAL A 186 -0.18 20.39 -11.41
C VAL A 186 -1.02 19.68 -12.48
N TYR A 187 -2.08 18.98 -12.11
CA TYR A 187 -2.92 18.28 -13.08
C TYR A 187 -3.87 19.17 -13.87
N LEU A 188 -4.20 20.37 -13.40
CA LEU A 188 -5.01 21.34 -14.14
C LEU A 188 -4.18 22.13 -15.16
N THR A 189 -2.99 22.60 -14.74
CA THR A 189 -2.20 23.55 -15.53
C THR A 189 -1.15 22.88 -16.40
N TRP A 190 -0.57 21.79 -15.95
CA TRP A 190 0.50 21.11 -16.66
C TRP A 190 -0.02 19.86 -17.41
N TYR A 191 -0.12 19.98 -18.73
CA TYR A 191 -0.50 18.89 -19.60
C TYR A 191 0.52 18.70 -20.71
N PRO A 192 1.49 17.78 -20.55
CA PRO A 192 2.49 17.49 -21.57
C PRO A 192 1.87 17.18 -22.93
N ALA A 193 2.51 17.67 -24.01
CA ALA A 193 2.04 17.46 -25.37
C ALA A 193 1.94 15.97 -25.72
N GLU A 194 2.94 15.20 -25.31
CA GLU A 194 3.01 13.74 -25.48
C GLU A 194 1.78 13.01 -24.91
N GLN A 195 1.31 13.44 -23.73
CA GLN A 195 0.11 12.85 -23.12
C GLN A 195 -1.15 13.20 -23.88
N ARG A 196 -1.22 14.42 -24.47
CA ARG A 196 -2.36 14.82 -25.32
C ARG A 196 -2.41 14.04 -26.62
N GLU A 197 -1.26 13.77 -27.22
CA GLU A 197 -1.16 12.97 -28.44
C GLU A 197 -1.52 11.51 -28.15
N ALA A 198 -0.95 10.91 -27.10
CA ALA A 198 -1.30 9.55 -26.69
C ALA A 198 -2.80 9.38 -26.38
N LEU A 199 -3.47 10.42 -25.87
CA LEU A 199 -4.91 10.39 -25.64
C LEU A 199 -5.72 10.40 -26.96
N LYS A 200 -5.24 11.11 -27.99
CA LYS A 200 -5.87 11.09 -29.31
C LYS A 200 -5.73 9.75 -30.00
N GLU A 201 -4.53 9.13 -29.90
CA GLU A 201 -4.27 7.79 -30.45
C GLU A 201 -5.07 6.69 -29.72
N ALA A 202 -5.19 6.76 -28.39
CA ALA A 202 -5.97 5.80 -27.59
C ALA A 202 -7.50 5.92 -27.79
N ALA A 203 -7.97 6.95 -28.47
CA ALA A 203 -9.38 7.11 -28.85
C ALA A 203 -9.75 6.31 -30.11
N ASP A 204 -8.82 5.57 -30.72
CA ASP A 204 -9.07 4.69 -31.86
C ASP A 204 -9.95 3.50 -31.41
N PRO A 205 -11.15 3.31 -32.01
CA PRO A 205 -12.06 2.23 -31.66
C PRO A 205 -11.51 0.82 -31.91
N ASN A 206 -10.41 0.68 -32.66
CA ASN A 206 -9.81 -0.59 -33.03
C ASN A 206 -8.71 -1.06 -32.06
N ALA A 207 -8.37 -0.29 -31.01
CA ALA A 207 -7.43 -0.72 -30.01
C ALA A 207 -8.02 -1.85 -29.16
N ALA A 208 -7.43 -3.04 -29.21
CA ALA A 208 -7.88 -4.19 -28.42
C ALA A 208 -7.81 -3.87 -26.91
N PRO A 209 -8.84 -4.23 -26.12
CA PRO A 209 -8.80 -4.04 -24.67
C PRO A 209 -7.68 -4.88 -24.06
N THR A 210 -6.69 -4.22 -23.46
CA THR A 210 -5.51 -4.86 -22.83
C THR A 210 -5.72 -5.19 -21.36
N ASN A 211 -6.87 -4.79 -20.80
CA ASN A 211 -7.14 -4.94 -19.37
C ASN A 211 -7.98 -6.20 -19.08
N PRO A 212 -7.68 -6.93 -17.97
CA PRO A 212 -8.51 -8.04 -17.54
C PRO A 212 -9.94 -7.56 -17.24
N THR A 213 -10.92 -8.34 -17.69
CA THR A 213 -12.33 -8.04 -17.46
C THR A 213 -12.77 -8.50 -16.06
N ILE A 214 -13.90 -7.97 -15.56
CA ILE A 214 -14.50 -8.44 -14.30
C ILE A 214 -14.73 -9.96 -14.35
N LYS A 215 -15.07 -10.50 -15.52
CA LYS A 215 -15.24 -11.95 -15.70
C LYS A 215 -13.94 -12.70 -15.47
N ASP A 216 -12.80 -12.15 -15.89
CA ASP A 216 -11.48 -12.74 -15.65
C ASP A 216 -11.14 -12.68 -14.15
N MET A 217 -11.43 -11.55 -13.48
CA MET A 217 -11.24 -11.40 -12.03
C MET A 217 -12.09 -12.41 -11.24
N LEU A 218 -13.36 -12.60 -11.62
CA LEU A 218 -14.23 -13.61 -10.99
C LEU A 218 -13.80 -15.03 -11.35
N GLY A 219 -13.24 -15.24 -12.54
CA GLY A 219 -12.68 -16.52 -12.97
C GLY A 219 -11.51 -16.96 -12.07
N VAL A 220 -10.66 -16.01 -11.68
CA VAL A 220 -9.52 -16.24 -10.77
C VAL A 220 -9.98 -16.77 -9.40
N LEU A 221 -11.12 -16.34 -8.88
CA LEU A 221 -11.68 -16.81 -7.61
C LEU A 221 -12.09 -18.30 -7.61
N LYS A 222 -12.18 -18.94 -8.77
CA LYS A 222 -12.45 -20.38 -8.88
C LYS A 222 -11.21 -21.25 -8.68
N MET A 223 -10.03 -20.65 -8.58
CA MET A 223 -8.76 -21.36 -8.42
C MET A 223 -8.51 -21.74 -6.95
N PRO A 224 -8.50 -23.04 -6.56
CA PRO A 224 -8.27 -23.44 -5.17
C PRO A 224 -6.93 -22.96 -4.62
N THR A 225 -5.89 -22.99 -5.45
CA THR A 225 -4.53 -22.54 -5.07
C THR A 225 -4.47 -21.06 -4.70
N LEU A 226 -5.34 -20.21 -5.29
CA LEU A 226 -5.44 -18.82 -4.92
C LEU A 226 -5.98 -18.65 -3.50
N TRP A 227 -6.98 -19.46 -3.10
CA TRP A 227 -7.55 -19.37 -1.75
C TRP A 227 -6.54 -19.73 -0.66
N VAL A 228 -5.67 -20.69 -0.92
CA VAL A 228 -4.56 -21.02 -0.02
C VAL A 228 -3.67 -19.81 0.22
N LEU A 229 -3.34 -19.09 -0.84
CA LEU A 229 -2.52 -17.88 -0.73
C LEU A 229 -3.30 -16.72 -0.09
N ILE A 230 -4.59 -16.56 -0.41
CA ILE A 230 -5.46 -15.56 0.23
C ILE A 230 -5.49 -15.76 1.75
N VAL A 231 -5.61 -16.99 2.24
CA VAL A 231 -5.60 -17.28 3.68
C VAL A 231 -4.26 -16.90 4.30
N PHE A 232 -3.14 -17.23 3.66
CA PHE A 232 -1.81 -16.81 4.13
C PHE A 232 -1.68 -15.30 4.18
N MET A 233 -2.06 -14.59 3.12
CA MET A 233 -2.00 -13.12 3.04
C MET A 233 -2.92 -12.47 4.07
N LEU A 234 -4.11 -13.00 4.26
CA LEU A 234 -5.06 -12.50 5.25
C LEU A 234 -4.52 -12.66 6.67
N LEU A 235 -3.98 -13.82 7.03
CA LEU A 235 -3.47 -14.08 8.38
C LEU A 235 -2.12 -13.39 8.68
N THR A 236 -1.38 -12.97 7.68
CA THR A 236 -0.13 -12.22 7.84
C THR A 236 -0.37 -10.72 7.68
N ASN A 237 -0.67 -10.26 6.48
CA ASN A 237 -0.73 -8.84 6.14
C ASN A 237 -1.83 -8.07 6.86
N THR A 238 -3.00 -8.68 7.10
CA THR A 238 -4.06 -8.01 7.86
C THR A 238 -3.65 -7.75 9.30
N PHE A 239 -3.15 -8.78 9.99
CA PHE A 239 -2.76 -8.68 11.39
C PHE A 239 -1.59 -7.72 11.58
N TYR A 240 -0.64 -7.74 10.65
CA TYR A 240 0.43 -6.77 10.57
C TYR A 240 -0.11 -5.34 10.41
N THR A 241 -1.03 -5.11 9.46
CA THR A 241 -1.58 -3.78 9.18
C THR A 241 -2.37 -3.23 10.37
N VAL A 242 -3.17 -4.07 11.03
CA VAL A 242 -3.90 -3.67 12.24
C VAL A 242 -2.92 -3.30 13.36
N PHE A 243 -1.90 -4.11 13.58
CA PHE A 243 -0.86 -3.79 14.56
C PHE A 243 -0.17 -2.47 14.24
N ASP A 244 0.36 -2.32 13.02
CA ASP A 244 1.23 -1.20 12.66
C ASP A 244 0.48 0.14 12.55
N GLN A 245 -0.74 0.13 12.01
CA GLN A 245 -1.52 1.35 11.75
C GLN A 245 -2.49 1.72 12.87
N GLN A 246 -3.02 0.73 13.62
CA GLN A 246 -4.12 0.97 14.55
C GLN A 246 -3.71 0.86 16.02
N MET A 247 -2.51 0.37 16.34
CA MET A 247 -2.06 0.16 17.72
C MET A 247 -0.67 0.76 17.98
N PHE A 248 0.29 0.46 17.11
CA PHE A 248 1.70 0.80 17.32
C PHE A 248 1.96 2.30 17.55
N PRO A 249 1.35 3.27 16.82
CA PRO A 249 1.66 4.70 17.01
C PRO A 249 1.35 5.19 18.43
N THR A 250 0.23 4.77 19.01
CA THR A 250 -0.15 5.14 20.38
C THR A 250 0.72 4.41 21.40
N TYR A 251 0.92 3.11 21.24
CA TYR A 251 1.81 2.33 22.09
C TYR A 251 3.22 2.92 22.13
N TYR A 252 3.79 3.24 20.96
CA TYR A 252 5.14 3.80 20.90
C TYR A 252 5.26 5.15 21.63
N ALA A 253 4.28 6.03 21.43
CA ALA A 253 4.28 7.33 22.09
C ALA A 253 4.11 7.21 23.62
N SER A 254 3.39 6.19 24.11
CA SER A 254 3.19 5.95 25.55
C SER A 254 4.46 5.45 26.27
N LEU A 255 5.46 5.00 25.53
CA LEU A 255 6.75 4.58 26.11
C LEU A 255 7.60 5.76 26.60
N PHE A 256 7.25 7.00 26.23
CA PHE A 256 7.98 8.20 26.61
C PHE A 256 7.28 8.92 27.75
N PRO A 257 8.06 9.52 28.68
CA PRO A 257 7.48 10.30 29.79
C PRO A 257 6.63 11.48 29.32
N ASN A 258 6.94 12.01 28.11
CA ASN A 258 6.19 13.08 27.48
C ASN A 258 5.71 12.62 26.10
N GLU A 259 4.40 12.59 25.90
CA GLU A 259 3.77 12.20 24.63
C GLU A 259 4.25 13.05 23.44
N ALA A 260 4.52 14.33 23.64
CA ALA A 260 5.04 15.19 22.58
C ALA A 260 6.41 14.70 22.08
N THR A 261 7.28 14.28 23.00
CA THR A 261 8.55 13.64 22.65
C THR A 261 8.32 12.34 21.89
N GLY A 262 7.41 11.51 22.38
CA GLY A 262 7.05 10.25 21.74
C GLY A 262 6.54 10.44 20.29
N ASN A 263 5.68 11.42 20.06
CA ASN A 263 5.17 11.77 18.72
C ASN A 263 6.29 12.26 17.79
N ALA A 264 7.18 13.13 18.27
CA ALA A 264 8.30 13.65 17.47
C ALA A 264 9.28 12.52 17.08
N VAL A 265 9.63 11.66 18.05
CA VAL A 265 10.51 10.50 17.81
C VAL A 265 9.83 9.50 16.86
N TYR A 266 8.54 9.22 17.04
CA TYR A 266 7.79 8.33 16.14
C TYR A 266 7.80 8.84 14.70
N GLY A 267 7.52 10.13 14.47
CA GLY A 267 7.56 10.72 13.13
C GLY A 267 8.94 10.62 12.49
N THR A 268 10.00 10.93 13.27
CA THR A 268 11.39 10.81 12.82
C THR A 268 11.75 9.36 12.47
N LEU A 269 11.42 8.42 13.35
CA LEU A 269 11.69 6.99 13.16
C LEU A 269 10.94 6.43 11.94
N ASN A 270 9.69 6.84 11.77
CA ASN A 270 8.88 6.45 10.62
C ASN A 270 9.48 6.99 9.30
N SER A 271 9.99 8.21 9.29
CA SER A 271 10.71 8.78 8.15
C SER A 271 11.96 7.96 7.80
N VAL A 272 12.83 7.70 8.77
CA VAL A 272 14.05 6.89 8.58
C VAL A 272 13.69 5.49 8.08
N GLN A 273 12.67 4.88 8.65
CA GLN A 273 12.19 3.56 8.22
C GLN A 273 11.77 3.55 6.75
N VAL A 274 11.01 4.55 6.26
CA VAL A 274 10.57 4.60 4.86
C VAL A 274 11.75 4.79 3.91
N PHE A 275 12.77 5.56 4.29
CA PHE A 275 14.01 5.65 3.50
C PHE A 275 14.73 4.31 3.43
N CYS A 276 14.89 3.61 4.56
CA CYS A 276 15.50 2.28 4.60
C CYS A 276 14.68 1.25 3.81
N GLU A 277 13.35 1.30 3.89
CA GLU A 277 12.44 0.47 3.12
C GLU A 277 12.64 0.68 1.60
N SER A 278 12.76 1.93 1.16
CA SER A 278 13.02 2.25 -0.24
C SER A 278 14.37 1.69 -0.73
N ALA A 279 15.40 1.71 0.10
CA ALA A 279 16.69 1.07 -0.20
C ALA A 279 16.54 -0.47 -0.26
N MET A 280 15.80 -1.06 0.67
CA MET A 280 15.55 -2.51 0.71
C MET A 280 14.74 -3.01 -0.48
N MET A 281 13.87 -2.19 -1.10
CA MET A 281 13.20 -2.52 -2.36
C MET A 281 14.20 -2.84 -3.48
N GLY A 282 15.38 -2.21 -3.50
CA GLY A 282 16.46 -2.54 -4.42
C GLY A 282 17.27 -3.80 -4.06
N VAL A 283 17.31 -4.16 -2.79
CA VAL A 283 18.08 -5.31 -2.28
C VAL A 283 17.29 -6.63 -2.37
N VAL A 284 16.00 -6.59 -2.13
CA VAL A 284 15.13 -7.78 -2.08
C VAL A 284 15.16 -8.61 -3.38
N PRO A 285 15.20 -8.06 -4.60
CA PRO A 285 15.39 -8.85 -5.81
C PRO A 285 16.68 -9.70 -5.80
N ILE A 286 17.75 -9.19 -5.19
CA ILE A 286 19.01 -9.93 -5.03
C ILE A 286 18.83 -11.08 -4.03
N ILE A 287 18.11 -10.86 -2.94
CA ILE A 287 17.78 -11.90 -1.97
C ILE A 287 16.92 -12.97 -2.64
N MET A 288 15.86 -12.60 -3.36
CA MET A 288 14.98 -13.55 -4.07
C MET A 288 15.75 -14.44 -5.05
N ARG A 289 16.74 -13.90 -5.78
CA ARG A 289 17.59 -14.71 -6.68
C ARG A 289 18.42 -15.76 -5.96
N LYS A 290 18.81 -15.49 -4.69
CA LYS A 290 19.62 -16.41 -3.88
C LYS A 290 18.81 -17.47 -3.15
N VAL A 291 17.69 -17.05 -2.54
CA VAL A 291 16.91 -17.93 -1.64
C VAL A 291 15.62 -18.45 -2.28
N GLY A 292 15.23 -17.90 -3.43
CA GLY A 292 13.94 -18.17 -4.09
C GLY A 292 12.81 -17.27 -3.60
N VAL A 293 11.75 -17.19 -4.39
CA VAL A 293 10.57 -16.31 -4.14
C VAL A 293 9.80 -16.78 -2.91
N ARG A 294 9.50 -18.10 -2.83
CA ARG A 294 8.83 -18.70 -1.68
C ARG A 294 9.55 -18.43 -0.37
N ASN A 295 10.86 -18.71 -0.34
CA ASN A 295 11.64 -18.54 0.89
C ASN A 295 11.78 -17.07 1.28
N ALA A 296 11.88 -16.15 0.32
CA ALA A 296 11.89 -14.71 0.58
C ALA A 296 10.56 -14.25 1.20
N LEU A 297 9.41 -14.75 0.71
CA LEU A 297 8.08 -14.46 1.25
C LEU A 297 7.94 -14.98 2.69
N LEU A 298 8.38 -16.21 2.95
CA LEU A 298 8.38 -16.80 4.30
C LEU A 298 9.34 -16.07 5.24
N LEU A 299 10.48 -15.60 4.74
CA LEU A 299 11.41 -14.77 5.51
C LEU A 299 10.75 -13.45 5.91
N GLY A 300 10.04 -12.79 4.98
CA GLY A 300 9.29 -11.56 5.26
C GLY A 300 8.24 -11.77 6.36
N SER A 301 7.45 -12.84 6.30
CA SER A 301 6.48 -13.17 7.35
C SER A 301 7.14 -13.57 8.68
N THR A 302 8.32 -14.17 8.63
CA THR A 302 9.12 -14.48 9.84
C THR A 302 9.61 -13.21 10.52
N VAL A 303 10.13 -12.24 9.77
CA VAL A 303 10.54 -10.93 10.30
C VAL A 303 9.33 -10.20 10.89
N MET A 304 8.17 -10.27 10.24
CA MET A 304 6.91 -9.71 10.71
C MET A 304 6.48 -10.30 12.06
N PHE A 305 6.49 -11.63 12.19
CA PHE A 305 6.23 -12.33 13.44
C PHE A 305 7.19 -11.88 14.55
N LEU A 306 8.51 -11.86 14.28
CA LEU A 306 9.53 -11.46 15.25
C LEU A 306 9.32 -10.01 15.69
N ARG A 307 9.10 -9.07 14.76
CA ARG A 307 8.90 -7.66 15.07
C ARG A 307 7.71 -7.45 16.02
N ILE A 308 6.56 -8.02 15.68
CA ILE A 308 5.34 -7.86 16.47
C ILE A 308 5.52 -8.50 17.85
N GLY A 309 6.09 -9.70 17.92
CA GLY A 309 6.35 -10.41 19.16
C GLY A 309 7.33 -9.69 20.08
N LEU A 310 8.42 -9.15 19.53
CA LEU A 310 9.41 -8.37 20.28
C LEU A 310 8.80 -7.06 20.83
N CYS A 311 7.86 -6.42 20.12
CA CYS A 311 7.10 -5.30 20.67
C CYS A 311 6.20 -5.69 21.85
N GLY A 312 5.78 -6.95 21.96
CA GLY A 312 5.07 -7.46 23.12
C GLY A 312 5.98 -7.85 24.30
N ILE A 313 7.28 -8.02 24.03
CA ILE A 313 8.27 -8.43 25.05
C ILE A 313 9.02 -7.23 25.63
N PHE A 314 9.54 -6.35 24.77
CA PHE A 314 10.27 -5.16 25.19
C PHE A 314 9.31 -4.02 25.56
N HIS A 315 9.78 -3.13 26.45
CA HIS A 315 8.97 -2.03 26.99
C HIS A 315 9.76 -0.72 27.05
N ASP A 316 10.99 -0.72 26.59
CA ASP A 316 11.82 0.47 26.58
C ASP A 316 11.84 1.12 25.18
N PRO A 317 11.88 2.46 25.09
CA PRO A 317 11.81 3.17 23.81
C PRO A 317 12.95 2.82 22.85
N VAL A 318 14.15 2.50 23.35
CA VAL A 318 15.31 2.25 22.51
C VAL A 318 15.18 0.89 21.82
N SER A 319 14.90 -0.17 22.60
CA SER A 319 14.68 -1.52 22.04
C SER A 319 13.53 -1.53 21.04
N ILE A 320 12.41 -0.86 21.36
CA ILE A 320 11.26 -0.78 20.44
C ILE A 320 11.60 0.02 19.17
N SER A 321 12.44 1.07 19.28
CA SER A 321 12.91 1.81 18.08
C SER A 321 13.74 0.90 17.16
N ILE A 322 14.62 0.09 17.71
CA ILE A 322 15.40 -0.90 16.93
C ILE A 322 14.46 -1.92 16.28
N VAL A 323 13.52 -2.46 17.06
CA VAL A 323 12.52 -3.43 16.56
C VAL A 323 11.65 -2.81 15.46
N LYS A 324 11.26 -1.53 15.59
CA LYS A 324 10.49 -0.82 14.55
C LYS A 324 11.23 -0.78 13.22
N MET A 325 12.56 -0.69 13.22
CA MET A 325 13.35 -0.66 11.98
C MET A 325 13.26 -1.96 11.16
N PHE A 326 12.86 -3.09 11.77
CA PHE A 326 12.61 -4.35 11.03
C PHE A 326 11.48 -4.21 10.00
N HIS A 327 10.60 -3.24 10.19
CA HIS A 327 9.57 -2.88 9.21
C HIS A 327 10.17 -2.54 7.83
N ALA A 328 11.30 -1.86 7.80
CA ALA A 328 11.98 -1.54 6.56
C ALA A 328 12.45 -2.78 5.76
N ILE A 329 12.59 -3.91 6.43
CA ILE A 329 13.02 -5.18 5.85
C ILE A 329 11.79 -6.05 5.51
N GLU A 330 10.82 -6.13 6.42
CA GLU A 330 9.69 -7.05 6.29
C GLU A 330 8.75 -6.67 5.14
N VAL A 331 8.45 -5.38 4.95
CA VAL A 331 7.52 -4.94 3.91
C VAL A 331 8.03 -5.26 2.51
N PRO A 332 9.27 -4.90 2.12
CA PRO A 332 9.82 -5.30 0.84
C PRO A 332 9.95 -6.82 0.66
N LEU A 333 10.37 -7.55 1.72
CA LEU A 333 10.47 -9.01 1.70
C LEU A 333 9.12 -9.72 1.66
N PHE A 334 8.03 -9.04 1.92
CA PHE A 334 6.69 -9.59 1.81
C PHE A 334 6.03 -9.19 0.48
N CYS A 335 5.98 -7.91 0.15
CA CYS A 335 5.26 -7.39 -1.02
C CYS A 335 5.89 -7.81 -2.37
N LEU A 336 7.22 -7.69 -2.51
CA LEU A 336 7.87 -8.01 -3.78
C LEU A 336 7.84 -9.52 -4.10
N PRO A 337 8.16 -10.42 -3.14
CA PRO A 337 7.99 -11.85 -3.38
C PRO A 337 6.54 -12.24 -3.62
N ALA A 338 5.55 -11.62 -2.94
CA ALA A 338 4.14 -11.88 -3.19
C ALA A 338 3.76 -11.57 -4.64
N PHE A 339 4.14 -10.41 -5.16
CA PHE A 339 3.90 -10.06 -6.56
C PHE A 339 4.63 -11.03 -7.51
N ARG A 340 5.90 -11.34 -7.23
CA ARG A 340 6.69 -12.27 -8.06
C ARG A 340 6.14 -13.69 -8.03
N TYR A 341 5.59 -14.13 -6.91
CA TYR A 341 4.93 -15.44 -6.79
C TYR A 341 3.76 -15.57 -7.77
N PHE A 342 2.93 -14.53 -7.90
CA PHE A 342 1.83 -14.55 -8.88
C PHE A 342 2.33 -14.60 -10.32
N THR A 343 3.41 -13.91 -10.65
CA THR A 343 3.97 -13.97 -12.01
C THR A 343 4.68 -15.27 -12.31
N LEU A 344 5.22 -15.95 -11.29
CA LEU A 344 5.97 -17.18 -11.45
C LEU A 344 5.05 -18.41 -11.60
N HIS A 345 4.00 -18.48 -10.78
CA HIS A 345 3.16 -19.68 -10.67
C HIS A 345 1.86 -19.61 -11.46
N PHE A 346 1.47 -18.45 -11.95
CA PHE A 346 0.22 -18.25 -12.66
C PHE A 346 0.47 -17.62 -14.03
N ASN A 347 -0.59 -17.52 -14.86
CA ASN A 347 -0.49 -16.86 -16.15
C ASN A 347 -0.02 -15.40 -15.99
N PRO A 348 1.12 -15.01 -16.58
CA PRO A 348 1.66 -13.66 -16.44
C PRO A 348 0.68 -12.54 -16.86
N LYS A 349 -0.24 -12.81 -17.81
CA LYS A 349 -1.28 -11.85 -18.22
C LYS A 349 -2.28 -11.54 -17.10
N LEU A 350 -2.42 -12.40 -16.12
CA LEU A 350 -3.33 -12.25 -14.98
C LEU A 350 -2.62 -11.86 -13.68
N SER A 351 -1.29 -11.73 -13.69
CA SER A 351 -0.50 -11.48 -12.48
C SER A 351 -0.94 -10.23 -11.72
N ALA A 352 -1.25 -9.14 -12.41
CA ALA A 352 -1.77 -7.92 -11.78
C ALA A 352 -3.14 -8.13 -11.14
N THR A 353 -4.04 -8.87 -11.79
CA THR A 353 -5.35 -9.23 -11.26
C THR A 353 -5.22 -10.14 -10.04
N LEU A 354 -4.35 -11.15 -10.12
CA LEU A 354 -4.08 -12.08 -9.03
C LEU A 354 -3.48 -11.37 -7.82
N TYR A 355 -2.55 -10.45 -8.02
CA TYR A 355 -2.00 -9.63 -6.94
C TYR A 355 -3.07 -8.73 -6.30
N MET A 356 -3.90 -8.09 -7.13
CA MET A 356 -4.99 -7.26 -6.62
C MET A 356 -6.00 -8.09 -5.81
N VAL A 357 -6.45 -9.22 -6.33
CA VAL A 357 -7.44 -10.08 -5.66
C VAL A 357 -6.82 -10.83 -4.49
N GLY A 358 -5.69 -11.48 -4.71
CA GLY A 358 -5.05 -12.36 -3.72
C GLY A 358 -4.32 -11.62 -2.60
N PHE A 359 -3.95 -10.37 -2.81
CA PHE A 359 -3.22 -9.58 -1.83
C PHE A 359 -4.02 -8.36 -1.37
N GLN A 360 -4.32 -7.41 -2.26
CA GLN A 360 -4.94 -6.14 -1.85
C GLN A 360 -6.38 -6.33 -1.36
N ILE A 361 -7.23 -7.01 -2.12
CA ILE A 361 -8.64 -7.26 -1.73
C ILE A 361 -8.69 -8.17 -0.49
N ALA A 362 -7.87 -9.21 -0.44
CA ALA A 362 -7.78 -10.09 0.72
C ALA A 362 -7.41 -9.33 2.00
N SER A 363 -6.44 -8.41 1.92
CA SER A 363 -6.05 -7.55 3.02
C SER A 363 -7.19 -6.62 3.48
N GLN A 364 -7.91 -6.00 2.54
CA GLN A 364 -9.06 -5.14 2.88
C GLN A 364 -10.19 -5.93 3.55
N ILE A 365 -10.53 -7.11 3.02
CA ILE A 365 -11.52 -8.01 3.65
C ILE A 365 -11.07 -8.39 5.07
N GLY A 366 -9.81 -8.73 5.24
CA GLY A 366 -9.24 -9.03 6.54
C GLY A 366 -9.40 -7.86 7.52
N GLN A 367 -9.10 -6.64 7.10
CA GLN A 367 -9.27 -5.46 7.94
C GLN A 367 -10.74 -5.19 8.29
N VAL A 368 -11.67 -5.37 7.34
CA VAL A 368 -13.12 -5.28 7.61
C VAL A 368 -13.52 -6.21 8.75
N VAL A 369 -13.03 -7.44 8.74
CA VAL A 369 -13.42 -8.48 9.71
C VAL A 369 -12.67 -8.35 11.03
N PHE A 370 -11.35 -8.09 11.01
CA PHE A 370 -10.51 -8.24 12.19
C PHE A 370 -10.15 -6.93 12.91
N SER A 371 -10.28 -5.73 12.29
CA SER A 371 -9.88 -4.49 12.96
C SER A 371 -10.68 -4.24 14.24
N THR A 372 -12.00 -4.37 14.22
CA THR A 372 -12.85 -4.20 15.42
C THR A 372 -12.57 -5.25 16.49
N PRO A 373 -12.57 -6.57 16.21
CA PRO A 373 -12.24 -7.59 17.20
C PRO A 373 -10.85 -7.43 17.84
N LEU A 374 -9.84 -7.09 17.05
CA LEU A 374 -8.49 -6.85 17.56
C LEU A 374 -8.42 -5.58 18.42
N GLY A 375 -9.16 -4.52 18.05
CA GLY A 375 -9.32 -3.34 18.89
C GLY A 375 -10.01 -3.65 20.22
N MET A 376 -11.04 -4.50 20.22
CA MET A 376 -11.69 -4.98 21.46
C MET A 376 -10.74 -5.83 22.31
N LEU A 377 -9.91 -6.67 21.68
CA LEU A 377 -8.90 -7.45 22.38
C LEU A 377 -7.88 -6.52 23.06
N HIS A 378 -7.42 -5.51 22.33
CA HIS A 378 -6.48 -4.50 22.82
C HIS A 378 -7.06 -3.74 24.04
N ASP A 379 -8.33 -3.30 23.98
CA ASP A 379 -8.99 -2.61 25.08
C ASP A 379 -9.12 -3.49 26.35
N ARG A 380 -9.28 -4.82 26.18
CA ARG A 380 -9.48 -5.74 27.31
C ARG A 380 -8.17 -6.28 27.89
N MET A 381 -7.19 -6.55 27.06
CA MET A 381 -6.00 -7.31 27.43
C MET A 381 -4.72 -6.46 27.38
N GLY A 382 -4.79 -5.22 26.88
CA GLY A 382 -3.66 -4.30 26.74
C GLY A 382 -2.70 -4.68 25.59
N ASP A 383 -1.68 -3.83 25.42
CA ASP A 383 -0.71 -3.91 24.32
C ASP A 383 0.01 -5.25 24.27
N ARG A 384 0.63 -5.66 25.38
CA ARG A 384 1.48 -6.85 25.44
C ARG A 384 0.77 -8.11 24.97
N THR A 385 -0.38 -8.40 25.56
CA THR A 385 -1.12 -9.63 25.25
C THR A 385 -1.65 -9.60 23.82
N THR A 386 -2.10 -8.45 23.36
CA THR A 386 -2.60 -8.28 21.99
C THR A 386 -1.47 -8.48 20.97
N PHE A 387 -0.29 -7.89 21.18
CA PHE A 387 0.86 -8.04 20.28
C PHE A 387 1.37 -9.48 20.25
N LEU A 388 1.46 -10.15 21.40
CA LEU A 388 1.84 -11.56 21.45
C LEU A 388 0.78 -12.46 20.75
N THR A 389 -0.50 -12.15 20.90
CA THR A 389 -1.57 -12.87 20.20
C THR A 389 -1.47 -12.68 18.68
N ILE A 390 -1.30 -11.45 18.20
CA ILE A 390 -1.10 -11.16 16.77
C ILE A 390 0.16 -11.87 16.27
N SER A 391 1.26 -11.80 17.01
CA SER A 391 2.50 -12.47 16.67
C SER A 391 2.31 -14.00 16.55
N ALA A 392 1.59 -14.62 17.48
CA ALA A 392 1.29 -16.06 17.43
C ALA A 392 0.45 -16.44 16.20
N ILE A 393 -0.50 -15.59 15.80
CA ILE A 393 -1.30 -15.80 14.58
C ILE A 393 -0.42 -15.70 13.33
N VAL A 394 0.48 -14.69 13.27
CA VAL A 394 1.41 -14.53 12.15
C VAL A 394 2.42 -15.69 12.09
N LEU A 395 2.88 -16.18 13.24
CA LEU A 395 3.72 -17.39 13.30
C LEU A 395 2.98 -18.61 12.76
N ALA A 396 1.74 -18.85 13.21
CA ALA A 396 0.91 -19.94 12.71
C ALA A 396 0.68 -19.83 11.21
N ALA A 397 0.43 -18.62 10.70
CA ALA A 397 0.32 -18.35 9.27
C ALA A 397 1.63 -18.61 8.51
N THR A 398 2.78 -18.27 9.11
CA THR A 398 4.10 -18.54 8.52
C THR A 398 4.35 -20.05 8.42
N VAL A 399 4.03 -20.80 9.49
CA VAL A 399 4.10 -22.27 9.49
C VAL A 399 3.14 -22.87 8.45
N TYR A 400 1.90 -22.38 8.39
CA TYR A 400 0.95 -22.77 7.35
C TYR A 400 1.53 -22.50 5.96
N GLY A 401 2.05 -21.31 5.71
CA GLY A 401 2.68 -20.94 4.44
C GLY A 401 3.84 -21.86 4.06
N PHE A 402 4.63 -22.31 5.03
CA PHE A 402 5.73 -23.25 4.77
C PHE A 402 5.24 -24.57 4.15
N PHE A 403 4.06 -25.06 4.51
CA PHE A 403 3.50 -26.31 3.97
C PHE A 403 2.71 -26.13 2.69
N VAL A 404 2.08 -24.97 2.46
CA VAL A 404 1.09 -24.79 1.40
C VAL A 404 1.56 -23.92 0.23
N ILE A 405 2.52 -23.02 0.46
CA ILE A 405 3.08 -22.19 -0.61
C ILE A 405 4.01 -23.04 -1.46
N LYS A 406 3.71 -23.11 -2.76
CA LYS A 406 4.47 -23.90 -3.74
C LYS A 406 5.92 -23.42 -3.84
N ARG A 407 6.84 -24.35 -4.08
CA ARG A 407 8.23 -24.03 -4.38
C ARG A 407 8.34 -23.41 -5.78
N ASP A 408 9.42 -22.68 -6.03
CA ASP A 408 9.64 -21.96 -7.27
C ASP A 408 9.73 -22.89 -8.50
N ASP A 409 10.07 -24.16 -8.30
CA ASP A 409 10.16 -25.23 -9.32
C ASP A 409 8.88 -26.07 -9.48
N GLU A 410 7.86 -25.84 -8.65
CA GLU A 410 6.59 -26.56 -8.68
C GLU A 410 5.55 -25.84 -9.54
N GLN A 411 4.79 -26.61 -10.34
CA GLN A 411 3.65 -26.07 -11.09
C GLN A 411 2.41 -25.95 -10.19
N VAL A 412 1.58 -24.96 -10.49
CA VAL A 412 0.27 -24.80 -9.86
C VAL A 412 -0.76 -25.60 -10.65
N ASP A 413 -1.19 -26.73 -10.06
CA ASP A 413 -2.23 -27.58 -10.65
C ASP A 413 -3.58 -26.85 -10.66
N GLY A 414 -4.34 -27.04 -11.75
CA GLY A 414 -5.71 -26.55 -11.86
C GLY A 414 -5.84 -25.10 -12.30
N ASP A 415 -4.76 -24.47 -12.77
CA ASP A 415 -4.86 -23.14 -13.41
C ASP A 415 -5.59 -23.27 -14.76
N PRO A 416 -6.83 -22.77 -14.90
CA PRO A 416 -7.60 -22.90 -16.15
C PRO A 416 -7.03 -22.06 -17.29
N PHE A 417 -6.02 -21.22 -17.04
CA PHE A 417 -5.39 -20.31 -18.00
C PHE A 417 -4.03 -20.82 -18.49
N ILE A 418 -3.41 -21.79 -17.81
CA ILE A 418 -2.19 -22.46 -18.27
C ILE A 418 -2.61 -23.69 -19.08
N ARG A 419 -2.63 -23.56 -20.41
CA ARG A 419 -3.05 -24.65 -21.32
C ARG A 419 -1.98 -25.70 -21.62
N ASP A 420 -0.70 -25.39 -21.38
CA ASP A 420 0.42 -26.30 -21.65
C ASP A 420 1.33 -26.42 -20.44
N SER A 421 1.72 -27.67 -20.13
CA SER A 421 2.64 -28.05 -19.05
C SER A 421 4.11 -27.69 -19.38
N LYS A 422 4.37 -26.47 -19.85
CA LYS A 422 5.75 -25.99 -20.01
C LYS A 422 6.31 -25.71 -18.62
N LYS A 423 7.49 -26.26 -18.35
CA LYS A 423 8.27 -25.98 -17.14
C LYS A 423 8.26 -24.47 -16.86
N LEU A 424 7.92 -24.12 -15.61
CA LEU A 424 8.05 -22.73 -15.16
C LEU A 424 9.47 -22.24 -15.43
N PRO A 425 9.66 -21.05 -16.02
CA PRO A 425 11.00 -20.52 -16.22
C PRO A 425 11.67 -20.38 -14.86
N SER A 426 12.81 -21.00 -14.67
CA SER A 426 13.62 -20.80 -13.47
C SER A 426 14.06 -19.33 -13.42
N LEU A 427 14.31 -18.80 -12.22
CA LEU A 427 14.81 -17.43 -12.05
C LEU A 427 16.09 -17.15 -12.87
N ALA A 428 16.85 -18.19 -13.20
CA ALA A 428 18.01 -18.13 -14.09
C ALA A 428 17.67 -17.93 -15.57
N THR A 429 16.44 -18.28 -16.00
CA THR A 429 16.00 -18.13 -17.40
C THR A 429 15.47 -16.73 -17.69
N ASP A 430 15.18 -15.91 -16.65
CA ASP A 430 14.77 -14.52 -16.84
C ASP A 430 15.93 -13.65 -17.38
N GLU A 431 17.20 -14.02 -17.12
CA GLU A 431 18.35 -13.37 -17.75
C GLU A 431 18.43 -13.65 -19.26
N ALA A 432 17.96 -14.80 -19.70
CA ALA A 432 17.91 -15.16 -21.11
C ALA A 432 16.75 -14.44 -21.84
N ILE A 433 15.62 -14.19 -21.15
CA ILE A 433 14.51 -13.42 -21.73
C ILE A 433 14.84 -11.93 -21.83
N LEU A 434 15.54 -11.39 -20.83
CA LEU A 434 16.03 -10.00 -20.85
C LEU A 434 17.17 -9.79 -21.84
N SER A 435 17.96 -10.83 -22.17
CA SER A 435 19.00 -10.76 -23.19
C SER A 435 18.43 -10.95 -24.61
N ALA A 436 17.39 -11.75 -24.80
CA ALA A 436 16.73 -11.93 -26.10
C ALA A 436 15.98 -10.66 -26.55
N ASP A 437 15.35 -9.91 -25.63
CA ASP A 437 14.72 -8.62 -25.95
C ASP A 437 15.76 -7.49 -26.21
N SER A 438 17.04 -7.72 -25.94
CA SER A 438 18.12 -6.77 -26.23
C SER A 438 18.84 -7.02 -27.56
N GLU A 439 18.63 -8.16 -28.22
CA GLU A 439 19.22 -8.49 -29.53
C GLU A 439 18.28 -8.17 -30.71
N ASP A 440 16.99 -7.92 -30.45
CA ASP A 440 16.01 -7.54 -31.48
C ASP A 440 15.71 -6.03 -31.55
N MET A 441 16.61 -5.17 -31.03
CA MET A 441 16.52 -3.69 -31.16
C MET A 441 17.66 -3.14 -32.02
#